data_0e6d2e8755a29f216eae7a323067544f
#
_entry.id   0e6d2e8755a29f216eae7a323067544f
#
_cell.length_a   1.000
_cell.length_b   1.000
_cell.length_c   1.000
_cell.angle_alpha   90.00
_cell.angle_beta   90.00
_cell.angle_gamma   90.00
#
_symmetry.space_group_name_H-M   'P 1'
#
loop_
_entity.id
_entity.type
_entity.pdbx_description
1 polymer ?
#
loop_
_entity_poly.entity_id
_entity_poly.type
_entity_poly.pdbx_seq_one_letter_code
_entity_poly.pdbx_strand_id
1 'polypeptide(L)'
;MSTFPISYIEPVFRPPSEAHSLILPVTNGCSWNRCTFCEMYVQPQKKFRARDEEQVLEEIRRCGERLIVQRVFLADGDALVLPTRRLLTILKQIRKHMPDVERVSSYCLPRNLRKKSVDELKELADAGLKMAYIGAESGDDEVLARVNKGETYESTLSALDKLRQAGITRSVMILNGLGGKALSEQHALNSARLMNQAQPEYLSTLVVSFPGGEVRFREGFADFQALDRQALFAEIQTLLDSLELEDTVFRSDHASNYLVLKGVLGQDKPALLAQVRQAIESPERAPLRQEWQRGL
;
A
#
# COMPACT_ATOMS: atom_id res chain seq x y z
N MET A 1 -10.53 13.70 -32.57
CA MET A 1 -10.45 12.67 -31.53
C MET A 1 -10.26 13.35 -30.18
N SER A 2 -11.20 13.17 -29.25
CA SER A 2 -11.08 13.77 -27.91
C SER A 2 -9.98 13.01 -27.15
N THR A 3 -8.82 13.63 -26.98
CA THR A 3 -7.77 13.08 -26.14
C THR A 3 -8.24 13.06 -24.69
N PHE A 4 -7.95 11.97 -23.96
CA PHE A 4 -8.24 11.87 -22.53
C PHE A 4 -7.64 13.09 -21.79
N PRO A 5 -8.34 13.68 -20.79
CA PRO A 5 -7.93 14.97 -20.22
C PRO A 5 -6.63 14.93 -19.42
N ILE A 6 -6.11 13.75 -19.06
CA ILE A 6 -4.89 13.56 -18.28
C ILE A 6 -3.79 12.95 -19.15
N SER A 7 -2.55 13.43 -18.96
CA SER A 7 -1.36 12.85 -19.58
C SER A 7 -0.65 11.91 -18.60
N TYR A 8 -0.43 10.65 -19.02
CA TYR A 8 0.26 9.65 -18.22
C TYR A 8 1.69 9.41 -18.72
N ILE A 9 2.59 9.20 -17.78
CA ILE A 9 3.93 8.65 -18.03
C ILE A 9 3.88 7.20 -17.54
N GLU A 10 3.75 6.28 -18.48
CA GLU A 10 3.61 4.85 -18.15
C GLU A 10 4.93 4.22 -17.62
N PRO A 11 4.83 3.16 -16.80
CA PRO A 11 3.61 2.60 -16.19
C PRO A 11 3.07 3.44 -15.02
N VAL A 12 1.76 3.39 -14.78
CA VAL A 12 1.10 4.04 -13.63
C VAL A 12 0.48 2.98 -12.74
N PHE A 13 0.74 3.06 -11.45
CA PHE A 13 0.32 2.06 -10.47
C PHE A 13 -0.76 2.60 -9.53
N ARG A 14 -1.70 1.74 -9.19
CA ARG A 14 -2.75 1.99 -8.20
C ARG A 14 -3.10 0.72 -7.43
N PRO A 15 -3.65 0.83 -6.22
CA PRO A 15 -4.23 -0.32 -5.53
C PRO A 15 -5.43 -0.89 -6.33
N PRO A 16 -5.68 -2.21 -6.30
CA PRO A 16 -6.85 -2.81 -6.97
C PRO A 16 -8.18 -2.18 -6.52
N SER A 17 -8.30 -1.75 -5.28
CA SER A 17 -9.47 -1.04 -4.73
C SER A 17 -9.74 0.33 -5.38
N GLU A 18 -8.76 0.89 -6.08
CA GLU A 18 -8.86 2.16 -6.82
C GLU A 18 -9.08 1.95 -8.34
N ALA A 19 -9.48 0.73 -8.75
CA ALA A 19 -9.70 0.42 -10.18
C ALA A 19 -10.72 1.34 -10.88
N HIS A 20 -11.70 1.87 -10.13
CA HIS A 20 -12.73 2.79 -10.61
C HIS A 20 -12.49 4.25 -10.25
N SER A 21 -11.34 4.59 -9.70
CA SER A 21 -10.97 5.97 -9.38
C SER A 21 -10.34 6.66 -10.58
N LEU A 22 -10.58 7.95 -10.73
CA LEU A 22 -9.79 8.78 -11.64
C LEU A 22 -8.35 8.82 -11.12
N ILE A 23 -7.42 8.33 -11.90
CA ILE A 23 -6.00 8.37 -11.56
C ILE A 23 -5.44 9.73 -11.96
N LEU A 24 -5.09 10.55 -10.98
CA LEU A 24 -4.55 11.89 -11.19
C LEU A 24 -3.08 11.92 -10.75
N PRO A 25 -2.12 11.81 -11.68
CA PRO A 25 -0.72 11.94 -11.33
C PRO A 25 -0.39 13.38 -10.90
N VAL A 26 0.12 13.55 -9.69
CA VAL A 26 0.62 14.84 -9.15
C VAL A 26 2.12 14.81 -8.91
N THR A 27 2.67 13.60 -8.87
CA THR A 27 4.10 13.28 -8.89
C THR A 27 4.39 12.27 -10.01
N ASN A 28 5.64 12.00 -10.29
CA ASN A 28 6.11 10.93 -11.16
C ASN A 28 7.14 10.11 -10.40
N GLY A 29 6.91 8.82 -10.26
CA GLY A 29 7.79 7.92 -9.53
C GLY A 29 7.73 8.07 -8.00
N CYS A 30 8.48 7.22 -7.30
CA CYS A 30 8.53 7.19 -5.83
C CYS A 30 9.69 8.06 -5.33
N SER A 31 9.45 8.86 -4.26
CA SER A 31 10.45 9.77 -3.69
C SER A 31 11.60 9.04 -3.01
N TRP A 32 11.39 7.80 -2.57
CA TRP A 32 12.45 6.96 -2.02
C TRP A 32 13.11 6.08 -3.08
N ASN A 33 12.36 5.27 -3.77
CA ASN A 33 12.72 4.38 -4.89
C ASN A 33 14.02 3.57 -4.70
N ARG A 34 14.31 3.16 -3.45
CA ARG A 34 15.52 2.39 -3.08
C ARG A 34 15.20 1.01 -2.52
N CYS A 35 13.91 0.70 -2.31
CA CYS A 35 13.50 -0.62 -1.83
C CYS A 35 13.92 -1.69 -2.84
N THR A 36 14.69 -2.69 -2.38
CA THR A 36 15.28 -3.70 -3.26
C THR A 36 14.26 -4.69 -3.82
N PHE A 37 13.10 -4.83 -3.15
CA PHE A 37 11.98 -5.68 -3.59
C PHE A 37 11.03 -4.99 -4.59
N CYS A 38 11.09 -3.65 -4.70
CA CYS A 38 10.10 -2.90 -5.48
C CYS A 38 10.63 -2.58 -6.88
N GLU A 39 9.89 -3.00 -7.90
CA GLU A 39 10.21 -2.78 -9.32
C GLU A 39 9.29 -1.77 -10.01
N MET A 40 8.34 -1.16 -9.27
CA MET A 40 7.32 -0.29 -9.85
C MET A 40 7.90 0.97 -10.54
N TYR A 41 8.99 1.53 -10.00
CA TYR A 41 9.51 2.84 -10.46
C TYR A 41 10.98 2.78 -10.87
N VAL A 42 11.46 1.62 -11.31
CA VAL A 42 12.88 1.42 -11.71
C VAL A 42 13.19 1.94 -13.11
N GLN A 43 12.19 2.18 -13.94
CA GLN A 43 12.37 2.62 -15.32
C GLN A 43 12.86 4.09 -15.38
N PRO A 44 13.71 4.45 -16.36
CA PRO A 44 14.31 5.79 -16.45
C PRO A 44 13.31 6.95 -16.45
N GLN A 45 12.16 6.77 -17.12
CA GLN A 45 11.10 7.79 -17.17
C GLN A 45 10.39 7.97 -15.82
N LYS A 46 10.55 7.03 -14.87
CA LYS A 46 9.96 7.06 -13.52
C LYS A 46 10.86 7.70 -12.48
N LYS A 47 11.88 8.43 -12.88
CA LYS A 47 12.66 9.24 -11.95
C LYS A 47 11.75 10.24 -11.22
N PHE A 48 11.83 10.22 -9.88
CA PHE A 48 10.96 11.04 -9.04
C PHE A 48 11.04 12.54 -9.39
N ARG A 49 9.88 13.15 -9.54
CA ARG A 49 9.68 14.60 -9.60
C ARG A 49 8.23 14.98 -9.30
N ALA A 50 8.02 16.15 -8.71
CA ALA A 50 6.69 16.75 -8.69
C ALA A 50 6.30 17.15 -10.12
N ARG A 51 5.04 16.93 -10.51
CA ARG A 51 4.54 17.44 -11.81
C ARG A 51 4.34 18.93 -11.74
N ASP A 52 4.35 19.59 -12.88
CA ASP A 52 4.02 21.00 -12.96
C ASP A 52 2.62 21.27 -12.37
N GLU A 53 2.51 22.31 -11.53
CA GLU A 53 1.28 22.60 -10.80
C GLU A 53 0.18 23.11 -11.72
N GLU A 54 0.51 24.01 -12.65
CA GLU A 54 -0.46 24.59 -13.58
C GLU A 54 -1.03 23.50 -14.51
N GLN A 55 -0.18 22.59 -14.97
CA GLN A 55 -0.62 21.45 -15.77
C GLN A 55 -1.57 20.54 -15.00
N VAL A 56 -1.28 20.23 -13.72
CA VAL A 56 -2.15 19.40 -12.89
C VAL A 56 -3.51 20.08 -12.68
N LEU A 57 -3.52 21.38 -12.40
CA LEU A 57 -4.77 22.14 -12.18
C LEU A 57 -5.60 22.22 -13.47
N GLU A 58 -4.98 22.37 -14.61
CA GLU A 58 -5.66 22.37 -15.92
C GLU A 58 -6.25 20.99 -16.25
N GLU A 59 -5.53 19.90 -15.93
CA GLU A 59 -6.06 18.53 -16.08
C GLU A 59 -7.28 18.30 -15.18
N ILE A 60 -7.27 18.79 -13.93
CA ILE A 60 -8.42 18.74 -13.02
C ILE A 60 -9.62 19.47 -13.63
N ARG A 61 -9.43 20.69 -14.14
CA ARG A 61 -10.51 21.46 -14.79
C ARG A 61 -11.09 20.72 -15.97
N ARG A 62 -10.25 20.18 -16.87
CA ARG A 62 -10.70 19.40 -18.03
C ARG A 62 -11.39 18.10 -17.67
N CYS A 63 -10.98 17.44 -16.57
CA CYS A 63 -11.68 16.27 -16.07
C CYS A 63 -13.09 16.64 -15.61
N GLY A 64 -13.25 17.71 -14.84
CA GLY A 64 -14.56 18.17 -14.38
C GLY A 64 -15.53 18.57 -15.49
N GLU A 65 -15.00 19.03 -16.64
CA GLU A 65 -15.84 19.37 -17.81
C GLU A 65 -16.30 18.13 -18.62
N ARG A 66 -15.66 16.99 -18.45
CA ARG A 66 -15.83 15.82 -19.35
C ARG A 66 -16.23 14.53 -18.66
N LEU A 67 -16.05 14.43 -17.35
CA LEU A 67 -16.20 13.19 -16.61
C LEU A 67 -17.06 13.43 -15.37
N ILE A 68 -17.85 12.44 -15.00
CA ILE A 68 -18.48 12.33 -13.68
C ILE A 68 -17.54 11.47 -12.83
N VAL A 69 -16.99 12.03 -11.76
CA VAL A 69 -15.94 11.40 -10.97
C VAL A 69 -16.36 11.32 -9.50
N GLN A 70 -16.46 10.11 -8.97
CA GLN A 70 -16.80 9.91 -7.55
C GLN A 70 -15.56 9.70 -6.66
N ARG A 71 -14.45 9.22 -7.24
CA ARG A 71 -13.21 8.96 -6.51
C ARG A 71 -12.01 9.41 -7.31
N VAL A 72 -11.04 10.00 -6.62
CA VAL A 72 -9.75 10.38 -7.21
C VAL A 72 -8.63 9.69 -6.45
N PHE A 73 -7.70 9.09 -7.17
CA PHE A 73 -6.46 8.58 -6.62
C PHE A 73 -5.31 9.48 -7.06
N LEU A 74 -4.68 10.18 -6.10
CA LEU A 74 -3.49 10.99 -6.36
C LEU A 74 -2.29 10.06 -6.57
N ALA A 75 -1.84 9.97 -7.80
CA ALA A 75 -0.68 9.22 -8.24
C ALA A 75 0.46 10.19 -8.58
N ASP A 76 1.59 9.76 -8.96
CA ASP A 76 2.18 8.46 -8.99
C ASP A 76 3.24 8.37 -7.89
N GLY A 77 3.51 7.15 -7.39
CA GLY A 77 4.48 6.97 -6.30
C GLY A 77 3.92 7.37 -4.93
N ASP A 78 4.29 8.52 -4.41
CA ASP A 78 3.92 8.96 -3.06
C ASP A 78 3.56 10.46 -3.04
N ALA A 79 2.36 10.80 -3.52
CA ALA A 79 1.91 12.19 -3.63
C ALA A 79 1.98 12.98 -2.31
N LEU A 80 1.87 12.32 -1.16
CA LEU A 80 1.94 12.97 0.16
C LEU A 80 3.34 13.53 0.51
N VAL A 81 4.35 13.30 -0.33
CA VAL A 81 5.64 13.98 -0.23
C VAL A 81 5.53 15.49 -0.56
N LEU A 82 4.53 15.88 -1.35
CA LEU A 82 4.31 17.28 -1.70
C LEU A 82 4.03 18.14 -0.47
N PRO A 83 4.41 19.43 -0.49
CA PRO A 83 4.08 20.37 0.58
C PRO A 83 2.56 20.47 0.82
N THR A 84 2.14 20.60 2.06
CA THR A 84 0.74 20.68 2.48
C THR A 84 -0.04 21.74 1.69
N ARG A 85 0.53 22.93 1.51
CA ARG A 85 -0.08 24.02 0.71
C ARG A 85 -0.44 23.54 -0.71
N ARG A 86 0.47 22.83 -1.37
CA ARG A 86 0.26 22.35 -2.74
C ARG A 86 -0.85 21.27 -2.80
N LEU A 87 -0.84 20.35 -1.85
CA LEU A 87 -1.89 19.34 -1.73
C LEU A 87 -3.26 20.00 -1.51
N LEU A 88 -3.34 21.01 -0.65
CA LEU A 88 -4.57 21.78 -0.41
C LEU A 88 -5.05 22.49 -1.69
N THR A 89 -4.15 23.08 -2.48
CA THR A 89 -4.51 23.68 -3.77
C THR A 89 -5.14 22.63 -4.69
N ILE A 90 -4.52 21.46 -4.84
CA ILE A 90 -5.03 20.35 -5.67
C ILE A 90 -6.41 19.90 -5.17
N LEU A 91 -6.55 19.62 -3.87
CA LEU A 91 -7.81 19.16 -3.27
C LEU A 91 -8.94 20.18 -3.43
N LYS A 92 -8.66 21.46 -3.24
CA LYS A 92 -9.64 22.57 -3.47
C LYS A 92 -10.09 22.63 -4.92
N GLN A 93 -9.17 22.43 -5.89
CA GLN A 93 -9.53 22.42 -7.31
C GLN A 93 -10.33 21.16 -7.69
N ILE A 94 -10.00 20.00 -7.12
CA ILE A 94 -10.82 18.78 -7.28
C ILE A 94 -12.24 19.06 -6.81
N ARG A 95 -12.42 19.58 -5.58
CA ARG A 95 -13.74 19.89 -5.02
C ARG A 95 -14.50 20.91 -5.87
N LYS A 96 -13.82 21.91 -6.42
CA LYS A 96 -14.41 22.96 -7.25
C LYS A 96 -14.91 22.43 -8.59
N HIS A 97 -14.12 21.60 -9.27
CA HIS A 97 -14.39 21.17 -10.65
C HIS A 97 -15.05 19.79 -10.75
N MET A 98 -14.96 18.98 -9.71
CA MET A 98 -15.52 17.63 -9.62
C MET A 98 -16.31 17.50 -8.29
N PRO A 99 -17.47 18.18 -8.16
CA PRO A 99 -18.20 18.26 -6.89
C PRO A 99 -18.74 16.90 -6.40
N ASP A 100 -18.90 15.92 -7.29
CA ASP A 100 -19.36 14.56 -6.96
C ASP A 100 -18.27 13.68 -6.36
N VAL A 101 -17.04 14.20 -6.20
CA VAL A 101 -15.95 13.42 -5.60
C VAL A 101 -16.17 13.27 -4.09
N GLU A 102 -16.45 12.04 -3.69
CA GLU A 102 -16.67 11.65 -2.29
C GLU A 102 -15.37 11.37 -1.55
N ARG A 103 -14.34 10.90 -2.27
CA ARG A 103 -13.06 10.48 -1.68
C ARG A 103 -11.87 10.78 -2.59
N VAL A 104 -10.86 11.42 -2.01
CA VAL A 104 -9.51 11.44 -2.56
C VAL A 104 -8.62 10.51 -1.73
N SER A 105 -7.81 9.71 -2.40
CA SER A 105 -6.87 8.76 -1.79
C SER A 105 -5.48 8.88 -2.42
N SER A 106 -4.46 8.34 -1.76
CA SER A 106 -3.08 8.37 -2.28
C SER A 106 -2.21 7.29 -1.63
N TYR A 107 -1.14 6.89 -2.30
CA TYR A 107 -0.01 6.26 -1.63
C TYR A 107 0.70 7.24 -0.70
N CYS A 108 1.20 6.72 0.41
CA CYS A 108 1.94 7.46 1.42
C CYS A 108 3.11 6.61 1.94
N LEU A 109 4.30 7.17 1.94
CA LEU A 109 5.42 6.63 2.71
C LEU A 109 5.41 7.26 4.13
N PRO A 110 5.77 6.52 5.20
CA PRO A 110 5.86 7.08 6.54
C PRO A 110 6.68 8.37 6.61
N ARG A 111 7.79 8.45 5.88
CA ARG A 111 8.65 9.64 5.78
C ARG A 111 7.96 10.89 5.25
N ASN A 112 6.92 10.75 4.43
CA ASN A 112 6.18 11.89 3.90
C ASN A 112 5.51 12.70 5.02
N LEU A 113 5.23 12.04 6.16
CA LEU A 113 4.52 12.62 7.30
C LEU A 113 5.44 13.13 8.40
N ARG A 114 6.76 12.90 8.31
CA ARG A 114 7.70 13.33 9.36
C ARG A 114 7.59 14.82 9.68
N LYS A 115 7.49 15.66 8.64
CA LYS A 115 7.45 17.13 8.74
C LYS A 115 6.03 17.70 8.71
N LYS A 116 4.99 16.88 8.53
CA LYS A 116 3.61 17.32 8.57
C LYS A 116 3.08 17.19 9.99
N SER A 117 2.46 18.24 10.50
CA SER A 117 1.75 18.21 11.77
C SER A 117 0.40 17.47 11.63
N VAL A 118 -0.17 17.07 12.75
CA VAL A 118 -1.52 16.50 12.78
C VAL A 118 -2.55 17.51 12.25
N ASP A 119 -2.39 18.79 12.58
CA ASP A 119 -3.32 19.83 12.12
C ASP A 119 -3.24 20.04 10.62
N GLU A 120 -2.04 20.04 10.02
CA GLU A 120 -1.90 20.04 8.56
C GLU A 120 -2.58 18.83 7.90
N LEU A 121 -2.49 17.65 8.52
CA LEU A 121 -3.17 16.44 8.02
C LEU A 121 -4.69 16.54 8.18
N LYS A 122 -5.20 17.16 9.25
CA LYS A 122 -6.64 17.47 9.42
C LYS A 122 -7.13 18.41 8.32
N GLU A 123 -6.37 19.47 8.01
CA GLU A 123 -6.72 20.37 6.90
C GLU A 123 -6.82 19.61 5.56
N LEU A 124 -5.90 18.67 5.31
CA LEU A 124 -5.96 17.81 4.11
C LEU A 124 -7.18 16.87 4.15
N ALA A 125 -7.52 16.31 5.32
CA ALA A 125 -8.69 15.46 5.50
C ALA A 125 -10.00 16.23 5.26
N ASP A 126 -10.09 17.45 5.76
CA ASP A 126 -11.24 18.36 5.57
C ASP A 126 -11.38 18.80 4.10
N ALA A 127 -10.24 18.97 3.42
CA ALA A 127 -10.20 19.27 2.00
C ALA A 127 -10.55 18.08 1.08
N GLY A 128 -10.66 16.85 1.63
CA GLY A 128 -11.13 15.67 0.89
C GLY A 128 -10.16 14.49 0.81
N LEU A 129 -8.95 14.58 1.36
CA LEU A 129 -8.03 13.44 1.48
C LEU A 129 -8.55 12.48 2.55
N LYS A 130 -9.24 11.42 2.15
CA LYS A 130 -9.94 10.53 3.08
C LYS A 130 -9.21 9.21 3.35
N MET A 131 -8.26 8.81 2.49
CA MET A 131 -7.58 7.53 2.61
C MET A 131 -6.12 7.59 2.18
N ALA A 132 -5.25 6.97 2.96
CA ALA A 132 -3.84 6.76 2.64
C ALA A 132 -3.52 5.27 2.56
N TYR A 133 -2.82 4.86 1.50
CA TYR A 133 -2.29 3.51 1.33
C TYR A 133 -0.83 3.50 1.74
N ILE A 134 -0.50 2.71 2.75
CA ILE A 134 0.83 2.64 3.36
C ILE A 134 1.41 1.24 3.20
N GLY A 135 2.48 1.13 2.42
CA GLY A 135 3.30 -0.07 2.44
C GLY A 135 4.17 -0.08 3.69
N ALA A 136 3.74 -0.74 4.75
CA ALA A 136 4.60 -1.03 5.89
C ALA A 136 5.62 -2.11 5.53
N GLU A 137 5.20 -3.08 4.74
CA GLU A 137 5.90 -4.25 4.21
C GLU A 137 6.30 -5.23 5.31
N SER A 138 6.81 -4.75 6.43
CA SER A 138 7.18 -5.48 7.64
C SER A 138 7.06 -4.59 8.87
N GLY A 139 6.85 -5.20 10.03
CA GLY A 139 7.06 -4.58 11.33
C GLY A 139 8.43 -4.86 11.94
N ASP A 140 9.30 -5.55 11.21
CA ASP A 140 10.62 -5.95 11.68
C ASP A 140 11.72 -5.06 11.12
N ASP A 141 12.49 -4.41 11.99
CA ASP A 141 13.50 -3.44 11.58
C ASP A 141 14.69 -4.08 10.85
N GLU A 142 15.03 -5.35 11.13
CA GLU A 142 16.07 -6.06 10.40
C GLU A 142 15.62 -6.35 8.97
N VAL A 143 14.40 -6.86 8.79
CA VAL A 143 13.83 -7.09 7.46
C VAL A 143 13.76 -5.78 6.68
N LEU A 144 13.26 -4.70 7.29
CA LEU A 144 13.16 -3.37 6.66
C LEU A 144 14.54 -2.82 6.23
N ALA A 145 15.58 -3.04 7.06
CA ALA A 145 16.94 -2.63 6.74
C ALA A 145 17.49 -3.43 5.55
N ARG A 146 17.34 -4.78 5.57
CA ARG A 146 17.85 -5.68 4.51
C ARG A 146 17.22 -5.38 3.14
N VAL A 147 15.95 -4.98 3.11
CA VAL A 147 15.26 -4.62 1.86
C VAL A 147 15.36 -3.13 1.52
N ASN A 148 16.19 -2.37 2.25
CA ASN A 148 16.39 -0.93 2.07
C ASN A 148 15.07 -0.13 2.00
N LYS A 149 14.10 -0.49 2.85
CA LYS A 149 12.81 0.23 2.94
C LYS A 149 13.02 1.69 3.37
N GLY A 150 14.05 1.93 4.19
CA GLY A 150 14.38 3.26 4.71
C GLY A 150 13.38 3.76 5.74
N GLU A 151 12.54 2.90 6.28
CA GLU A 151 11.62 3.13 7.39
C GLU A 151 11.92 2.14 8.52
N THR A 152 11.36 2.39 9.69
CA THR A 152 11.44 1.53 10.87
C THR A 152 10.04 1.24 11.41
N TYR A 153 9.97 0.30 12.34
CA TYR A 153 8.77 0.06 13.14
C TYR A 153 8.21 1.38 13.69
N GLU A 154 9.05 2.14 14.39
CA GLU A 154 8.66 3.38 15.05
C GLU A 154 8.24 4.47 14.04
N SER A 155 8.96 4.64 12.93
CA SER A 155 8.58 5.62 11.91
C SER A 155 7.24 5.31 11.26
N THR A 156 6.95 4.02 11.07
CA THR A 156 5.68 3.55 10.51
C THR A 156 4.54 3.73 11.51
N LEU A 157 4.74 3.34 12.77
CA LEU A 157 3.75 3.52 13.84
C LEU A 157 3.39 5.00 14.02
N SER A 158 4.41 5.88 14.10
CA SER A 158 4.21 7.33 14.23
C SER A 158 3.40 7.91 13.05
N ALA A 159 3.68 7.46 11.83
CA ALA A 159 2.94 7.90 10.64
C ALA A 159 1.47 7.45 10.69
N LEU A 160 1.22 6.19 11.07
CA LEU A 160 -0.12 5.63 11.19
C LEU A 160 -0.92 6.34 12.29
N ASP A 161 -0.29 6.68 13.41
CA ASP A 161 -0.94 7.43 14.51
C ASP A 161 -1.30 8.86 14.08
N LYS A 162 -0.43 9.57 13.38
CA LYS A 162 -0.74 10.90 12.84
C LYS A 162 -1.95 10.88 11.90
N LEU A 163 -2.03 9.89 11.00
CA LEU A 163 -3.17 9.73 10.09
C LEU A 163 -4.46 9.44 10.87
N ARG A 164 -4.39 8.58 11.90
CA ARG A 164 -5.52 8.29 12.80
C ARG A 164 -6.03 9.55 13.47
N GLN A 165 -5.14 10.33 14.07
CA GLN A 165 -5.48 11.60 14.75
C GLN A 165 -6.08 12.62 13.77
N ALA A 166 -5.70 12.56 12.49
CA ALA A 166 -6.24 13.44 11.46
C ALA A 166 -7.55 12.93 10.84
N GLY A 167 -8.03 11.75 11.21
CA GLY A 167 -9.26 11.16 10.64
C GLY A 167 -9.09 10.68 9.19
N ILE A 168 -7.85 10.35 8.78
CA ILE A 168 -7.55 9.79 7.46
C ILE A 168 -7.51 8.26 7.58
N THR A 169 -8.37 7.58 6.85
CA THR A 169 -8.43 6.11 6.79
C THR A 169 -7.09 5.52 6.32
N ARG A 170 -6.62 4.50 7.02
CA ARG A 170 -5.33 3.86 6.78
C ARG A 170 -5.53 2.48 6.16
N SER A 171 -4.99 2.28 4.97
CA SER A 171 -4.90 0.97 4.32
C SER A 171 -3.44 0.53 4.34
N VAL A 172 -3.13 -0.45 5.18
CA VAL A 172 -1.75 -0.90 5.42
C VAL A 172 -1.49 -2.21 4.72
N MET A 173 -0.29 -2.38 4.18
CA MET A 173 0.14 -3.58 3.47
C MET A 173 1.37 -4.18 4.13
N ILE A 174 1.35 -5.52 4.30
CA ILE A 174 2.46 -6.37 4.73
C ILE A 174 2.78 -7.35 3.60
N LEU A 175 4.08 -7.58 3.35
CA LEU A 175 4.54 -8.52 2.32
C LEU A 175 4.94 -9.87 2.94
N ASN A 176 4.10 -10.88 2.74
CA ASN A 176 4.41 -12.25 3.15
C ASN A 176 5.64 -12.78 2.42
N GLY A 177 6.51 -13.44 3.15
CA GLY A 177 7.75 -14.03 2.63
C GLY A 177 8.92 -13.05 2.54
N LEU A 178 8.72 -11.78 2.88
CA LEU A 178 9.77 -10.74 2.75
C LEU A 178 11.00 -11.03 3.62
N GLY A 179 10.81 -11.66 4.79
CA GLY A 179 11.88 -12.07 5.69
C GLY A 179 12.67 -13.32 5.27
N GLY A 180 12.19 -14.05 4.25
CA GLY A 180 12.73 -15.33 3.86
C GLY A 180 12.67 -16.35 5.02
N LYS A 181 13.34 -17.51 4.85
CA LYS A 181 13.28 -18.56 5.88
C LYS A 181 13.87 -18.13 7.22
N ALA A 182 14.94 -17.33 7.20
CA ALA A 182 15.66 -16.99 8.42
C ALA A 182 14.89 -16.02 9.34
N LEU A 183 14.09 -15.11 8.77
CA LEU A 183 13.45 -14.03 9.51
C LEU A 183 11.90 -14.11 9.47
N SER A 184 11.33 -15.21 8.95
CA SER A 184 9.89 -15.34 8.74
C SER A 184 9.08 -15.18 10.03
N GLU A 185 9.45 -15.87 11.10
CA GLU A 185 8.74 -15.82 12.37
C GLU A 185 8.80 -14.40 12.99
N GLN A 186 9.99 -13.81 13.09
CA GLN A 186 10.12 -12.45 13.65
C GLN A 186 9.44 -11.40 12.78
N HIS A 187 9.46 -11.56 11.44
CA HIS A 187 8.72 -10.73 10.50
C HIS A 187 7.21 -10.77 10.79
N ALA A 188 6.64 -11.96 10.93
CA ALA A 188 5.22 -12.14 11.22
C ALA A 188 4.84 -11.55 12.59
N LEU A 189 5.58 -11.87 13.64
CA LEU A 189 5.32 -11.41 15.01
C LEU A 189 5.45 -9.88 15.15
N ASN A 190 6.53 -9.30 14.62
CA ASN A 190 6.74 -7.86 14.68
C ASN A 190 5.74 -7.09 13.80
N SER A 191 5.32 -7.67 12.67
CA SER A 191 4.25 -7.09 11.84
C SER A 191 2.90 -7.12 12.55
N ALA A 192 2.56 -8.22 13.24
CA ALA A 192 1.37 -8.28 14.07
C ALA A 192 1.40 -7.25 15.19
N ARG A 193 2.53 -7.13 15.90
CA ARG A 193 2.72 -6.14 16.97
C ARG A 193 2.52 -4.71 16.46
N LEU A 194 3.07 -4.37 15.28
CA LEU A 194 2.87 -3.06 14.66
C LEU A 194 1.39 -2.79 14.37
N MET A 195 0.69 -3.76 13.80
CA MET A 195 -0.73 -3.63 13.47
C MET A 195 -1.60 -3.53 14.72
N ASN A 196 -1.31 -4.33 15.77
CA ASN A 196 -2.02 -4.28 17.03
C ASN A 196 -1.92 -2.90 17.71
N GLN A 197 -0.76 -2.25 17.63
CA GLN A 197 -0.62 -0.89 18.15
C GLN A 197 -1.29 0.15 17.26
N ALA A 198 -1.24 -0.02 15.95
CA ALA A 198 -1.76 0.96 15.01
C ALA A 198 -3.28 0.89 14.83
N GLN A 199 -3.91 -0.30 14.94
CA GLN A 199 -5.34 -0.55 14.70
C GLN A 199 -5.81 0.11 13.38
N PRO A 200 -5.26 -0.28 12.20
CA PRO A 200 -5.66 0.33 10.93
C PRO A 200 -7.05 -0.13 10.50
N GLU A 201 -7.75 0.66 9.70
CA GLU A 201 -9.08 0.33 9.17
C GLU A 201 -9.01 -0.80 8.13
N TYR A 202 -7.89 -0.88 7.39
CA TYR A 202 -7.66 -1.93 6.39
C TYR A 202 -6.25 -2.50 6.56
N LEU A 203 -6.16 -3.82 6.52
CA LEU A 203 -4.89 -4.56 6.46
C LEU A 203 -4.93 -5.51 5.25
N SER A 204 -3.93 -5.43 4.40
CA SER A 204 -3.75 -6.35 3.29
C SER A 204 -2.43 -7.08 3.36
N THR A 205 -2.40 -8.33 2.86
CA THR A 205 -1.17 -9.09 2.70
C THR A 205 -1.00 -9.55 1.25
N LEU A 206 0.23 -9.46 0.74
CA LEU A 206 0.64 -9.91 -0.57
C LEU A 206 1.86 -10.81 -0.41
N VAL A 207 1.97 -11.85 -1.22
CA VAL A 207 3.21 -12.63 -1.30
C VAL A 207 4.22 -11.84 -2.11
N VAL A 208 5.45 -11.69 -1.56
CA VAL A 208 6.55 -11.06 -2.27
C VAL A 208 6.88 -11.84 -3.55
N SER A 209 7.12 -11.12 -4.62
CA SER A 209 7.50 -11.70 -5.92
C SER A 209 8.52 -10.82 -6.62
N PHE A 210 9.31 -11.43 -7.48
CA PHE A 210 10.40 -10.78 -8.18
C PHE A 210 10.29 -11.04 -9.69
N PRO A 211 9.32 -10.42 -10.40
CA PRO A 211 9.09 -10.68 -11.81
C PRO A 211 10.29 -10.31 -12.70
N GLY A 212 11.11 -9.33 -12.29
CA GLY A 212 12.37 -8.95 -12.91
C GLY A 212 13.60 -9.75 -12.42
N GLY A 213 13.40 -10.73 -11.52
CA GLY A 213 14.44 -11.52 -10.90
C GLY A 213 14.94 -10.95 -9.56
N GLU A 214 15.73 -11.74 -8.83
CA GLU A 214 16.14 -11.43 -7.45
C GLU A 214 17.44 -10.62 -7.35
N VAL A 215 18.10 -10.25 -8.44
CA VAL A 215 19.43 -9.63 -8.42
C VAL A 215 19.45 -8.39 -7.53
N ARG A 216 18.55 -7.44 -7.77
CA ARG A 216 18.43 -6.21 -6.97
C ARG A 216 18.06 -6.48 -5.52
N PHE A 217 17.21 -7.48 -5.29
CA PHE A 217 16.78 -7.85 -3.93
C PHE A 217 17.95 -8.42 -3.12
N ARG A 218 18.78 -9.25 -3.75
CA ARG A 218 19.95 -9.87 -3.13
C ARG A 218 21.09 -8.91 -2.82
N GLU A 219 21.11 -7.71 -3.37
CA GLU A 219 22.06 -6.66 -2.99
C GLU A 219 22.00 -6.32 -1.49
N GLY A 220 20.81 -6.32 -0.91
CA GLY A 220 20.58 -6.06 0.52
C GLY A 220 20.34 -7.32 1.35
N PHE A 221 19.98 -8.45 0.70
CA PHE A 221 19.58 -9.69 1.35
C PHE A 221 20.26 -10.90 0.67
N ALA A 222 21.61 -10.93 0.69
CA ALA A 222 22.41 -11.91 -0.04
C ALA A 222 22.12 -13.37 0.35
N ASP A 223 21.83 -13.64 1.62
CA ASP A 223 21.52 -14.96 2.19
C ASP A 223 20.03 -15.33 2.14
N PHE A 224 19.20 -14.55 1.40
CA PHE A 224 17.78 -14.79 1.29
C PHE A 224 17.48 -16.19 0.73
N GLN A 225 16.61 -16.89 1.44
CA GLN A 225 15.99 -18.14 1.01
C GLN A 225 14.48 -17.95 1.01
N ALA A 226 13.88 -18.01 -0.17
CA ALA A 226 12.44 -17.86 -0.33
C ALA A 226 11.67 -18.92 0.46
N LEU A 227 10.52 -18.54 0.99
CA LEU A 227 9.55 -19.47 1.57
C LEU A 227 8.91 -20.27 0.44
N ASP A 228 8.79 -21.58 0.65
CA ASP A 228 7.88 -22.39 -0.15
C ASP A 228 6.41 -22.11 0.25
N ARG A 229 5.49 -22.69 -0.49
CA ARG A 229 4.06 -22.47 -0.27
C ARG A 229 3.60 -22.82 1.14
N GLN A 230 4.12 -23.91 1.71
CA GLN A 230 3.76 -24.36 3.06
C GLN A 230 4.29 -23.39 4.11
N ALA A 231 5.52 -22.93 3.96
CA ALA A 231 6.13 -21.95 4.85
C ALA A 231 5.44 -20.57 4.76
N LEU A 232 4.94 -20.17 3.57
CA LEU A 232 4.11 -18.96 3.42
C LEU A 232 2.79 -19.08 4.20
N PHE A 233 2.16 -20.26 4.22
CA PHE A 233 0.96 -20.47 5.03
C PHE A 233 1.27 -20.50 6.52
N ALA A 234 2.41 -21.04 6.94
CA ALA A 234 2.84 -20.98 8.33
C ALA A 234 3.12 -19.54 8.79
N GLU A 235 3.74 -18.73 7.94
CA GLU A 235 3.98 -17.30 8.23
C GLU A 235 2.68 -16.51 8.38
N ILE A 236 1.71 -16.68 7.46
CA ILE A 236 0.42 -15.98 7.57
C ILE A 236 -0.40 -16.50 8.75
N GLN A 237 -0.26 -17.78 9.13
CA GLN A 237 -0.86 -18.31 10.34
C GLN A 237 -0.30 -17.62 11.58
N THR A 238 1.03 -17.52 11.70
CA THR A 238 1.70 -16.83 12.82
C THR A 238 1.25 -15.36 12.89
N LEU A 239 1.19 -14.68 11.75
CA LEU A 239 0.68 -13.30 11.68
C LEU A 239 -0.76 -13.22 12.20
N LEU A 240 -1.69 -14.02 11.66
CA LEU A 240 -3.10 -14.00 12.04
C LEU A 240 -3.31 -14.40 13.50
N ASP A 241 -2.61 -15.44 14.00
CA ASP A 241 -2.70 -15.87 15.40
C ASP A 241 -2.30 -14.74 16.37
N SER A 242 -1.33 -13.92 15.98
CA SER A 242 -0.78 -12.82 16.79
C SER A 242 -1.52 -11.48 16.64
N LEU A 243 -2.41 -11.35 15.65
CA LEU A 243 -3.19 -10.14 15.45
C LEU A 243 -4.33 -10.02 16.49
N GLU A 244 -4.41 -8.85 17.13
CA GLU A 244 -5.47 -8.47 18.09
C GLU A 244 -6.16 -7.20 17.57
N LEU A 245 -6.81 -7.31 16.41
CA LEU A 245 -7.49 -6.22 15.73
C LEU A 245 -9.00 -6.34 15.91
N GLU A 246 -9.66 -5.22 16.20
CA GLU A 246 -11.10 -5.20 16.55
C GLU A 246 -11.99 -5.16 15.29
N ASP A 247 -11.81 -4.15 14.43
CA ASP A 247 -12.69 -3.86 13.28
C ASP A 247 -11.94 -3.75 11.94
N THR A 248 -10.70 -4.23 11.87
CA THR A 248 -9.87 -4.12 10.67
C THR A 248 -10.40 -5.03 9.55
N VAL A 249 -10.72 -4.44 8.41
CA VAL A 249 -11.02 -5.18 7.18
C VAL A 249 -9.75 -5.80 6.63
N PHE A 250 -9.68 -7.13 6.67
CA PHE A 250 -8.53 -7.91 6.20
C PHE A 250 -8.73 -8.38 4.76
N ARG A 251 -7.69 -8.20 3.94
CA ARG A 251 -7.64 -8.62 2.54
C ARG A 251 -6.30 -9.28 2.21
N SER A 252 -6.32 -10.57 1.95
CA SER A 252 -5.22 -11.34 1.39
C SER A 252 -5.68 -11.98 0.06
N ASP A 253 -6.15 -11.14 -0.86
CA ASP A 253 -6.82 -11.55 -2.09
C ASP A 253 -6.11 -11.08 -3.36
N HIS A 254 -4.94 -10.45 -3.23
CA HIS A 254 -4.09 -10.08 -4.35
C HIS A 254 -3.74 -11.31 -5.20
N ALA A 255 -3.50 -11.10 -6.49
CA ALA A 255 -3.19 -12.18 -7.42
C ALA A 255 -1.93 -12.98 -7.03
N SER A 256 -0.96 -12.37 -6.33
CA SER A 256 0.24 -13.07 -5.83
C SER A 256 -0.03 -14.11 -4.73
N ASN A 257 -1.18 -14.05 -4.05
CA ASN A 257 -1.50 -14.97 -2.96
C ASN A 257 -2.04 -16.31 -3.48
N TYR A 258 -1.57 -17.42 -2.92
CA TYR A 258 -2.10 -18.75 -3.20
C TYR A 258 -3.50 -18.97 -2.62
N LEU A 259 -3.73 -18.47 -1.40
CA LEU A 259 -5.00 -18.58 -0.67
C LEU A 259 -5.65 -17.20 -0.59
N VAL A 260 -6.93 -17.13 -0.94
CA VAL A 260 -7.72 -15.90 -0.82
C VAL A 260 -8.35 -15.87 0.57
N LEU A 261 -8.00 -14.85 1.36
CA LEU A 261 -8.56 -14.61 2.69
C LEU A 261 -9.23 -13.23 2.73
N LYS A 262 -10.47 -13.17 3.20
CA LYS A 262 -11.26 -11.94 3.35
C LYS A 262 -12.10 -12.01 4.61
N GLY A 263 -12.09 -10.96 5.40
CA GLY A 263 -12.92 -10.89 6.61
C GLY A 263 -12.71 -9.59 7.36
N VAL A 264 -13.36 -9.48 8.50
CA VAL A 264 -13.15 -8.44 9.50
C VAL A 264 -12.48 -9.09 10.70
N LEU A 265 -11.25 -8.67 11.00
CA LEU A 265 -10.51 -9.18 12.16
C LEU A 265 -11.21 -8.71 13.43
N GLY A 266 -11.27 -9.60 14.44
CA GLY A 266 -12.14 -9.42 15.60
C GLY A 266 -13.42 -10.23 15.51
N GLN A 267 -13.95 -10.44 14.30
CA GLN A 267 -15.13 -11.28 14.06
C GLN A 267 -14.76 -12.58 13.33
N ASP A 268 -14.05 -12.49 12.22
CA ASP A 268 -13.80 -13.59 11.28
C ASP A 268 -12.45 -14.29 11.52
N LYS A 269 -11.61 -13.83 12.47
CA LYS A 269 -10.27 -14.39 12.72
C LYS A 269 -10.28 -15.92 12.89
N PRO A 270 -11.20 -16.53 13.66
CA PRO A 270 -11.23 -18.01 13.80
C PRO A 270 -11.48 -18.73 12.46
N ALA A 271 -12.37 -18.18 11.62
CA ALA A 271 -12.68 -18.75 10.31
C ALA A 271 -11.50 -18.60 9.32
N LEU A 272 -10.80 -17.46 9.34
CA LEU A 272 -9.61 -17.23 8.54
C LEU A 272 -8.48 -18.19 8.92
N LEU A 273 -8.25 -18.39 10.22
CA LEU A 273 -7.27 -19.37 10.72
C LEU A 273 -7.63 -20.80 10.34
N ALA A 274 -8.91 -21.18 10.39
CA ALA A 274 -9.35 -22.50 9.94
C ALA A 274 -9.05 -22.73 8.45
N GLN A 275 -9.24 -21.73 7.59
CA GLN A 275 -8.89 -21.80 6.16
C GLN A 275 -7.38 -21.99 5.96
N VAL A 276 -6.55 -21.25 6.71
CA VAL A 276 -5.07 -21.38 6.63
C VAL A 276 -4.62 -22.76 7.12
N ARG A 277 -5.14 -23.24 8.25
CA ARG A 277 -4.86 -24.61 8.76
C ARG A 277 -5.23 -25.68 7.74
N GLN A 278 -6.41 -25.56 7.12
CA GLN A 278 -6.80 -26.47 6.03
C GLN A 278 -5.81 -26.44 4.87
N ALA A 279 -5.30 -25.26 4.49
CA ALA A 279 -4.32 -25.15 3.41
C ALA A 279 -2.96 -25.79 3.78
N ILE A 280 -2.61 -25.82 5.07
CA ILE A 280 -1.39 -26.48 5.57
C ILE A 280 -1.59 -28.00 5.66
N GLU A 281 -2.68 -28.46 6.26
CA GLU A 281 -2.91 -29.86 6.60
C GLU A 281 -3.45 -30.70 5.42
N SER A 282 -4.24 -30.07 4.55
CA SER A 282 -4.94 -30.73 3.44
C SER A 282 -4.99 -29.80 2.20
N PRO A 283 -3.83 -29.46 1.62
CA PRO A 283 -3.73 -28.48 0.53
C PRO A 283 -4.56 -28.88 -0.71
N GLU A 284 -4.78 -30.17 -0.93
CA GLU A 284 -5.62 -30.70 -2.02
C GLU A 284 -7.11 -30.39 -1.86
N ARG A 285 -7.55 -30.05 -0.64
CA ARG A 285 -8.95 -29.69 -0.32
C ARG A 285 -9.13 -28.17 -0.19
N ALA A 286 -8.05 -27.42 -0.11
CA ALA A 286 -8.11 -25.97 0.00
C ALA A 286 -8.28 -25.32 -1.38
N PRO A 287 -9.03 -24.20 -1.51
CA PRO A 287 -9.24 -23.49 -2.77
C PRO A 287 -8.01 -22.68 -3.15
N LEU A 288 -6.88 -23.33 -3.43
CA LEU A 288 -5.62 -22.69 -3.73
C LEU A 288 -5.54 -22.31 -5.21
N ARG A 289 -5.04 -21.10 -5.47
CA ARG A 289 -4.66 -20.70 -6.83
C ARG A 289 -3.46 -21.52 -7.31
N GLN A 290 -3.51 -21.94 -8.57
CA GLN A 290 -2.37 -22.53 -9.26
C GLN A 290 -1.38 -21.43 -9.66
N GLU A 291 -0.12 -21.79 -9.95
CA GLU A 291 0.92 -20.79 -10.32
C GLU A 291 0.47 -19.92 -11.52
N TRP A 292 -0.14 -20.51 -12.54
CA TRP A 292 -0.63 -19.76 -13.71
C TRP A 292 -1.83 -18.83 -13.42
N GLN A 293 -2.49 -18.96 -12.29
CA GLN A 293 -3.57 -18.09 -11.84
C GLN A 293 -3.06 -16.91 -10.98
N ARG A 294 -1.79 -16.96 -10.61
CA ARG A 294 -1.16 -15.89 -9.87
C ARG A 294 -0.63 -14.85 -10.85
N GLY A 295 -1.15 -13.64 -10.77
CA GLY A 295 -0.63 -12.49 -11.52
C GLY A 295 0.67 -12.00 -10.87
N LEU A 296 1.79 -12.42 -11.39
CA LEU A 296 3.14 -12.05 -10.97
C LEU A 296 3.83 -11.24 -12.07
#